data_ad76f7b7b1550864eb429f6e00862095
#
_entry.id   ad76f7b7b1550864eb429f6e00862095
#
_cell.length_a   1.000
_cell.length_b   1.000
_cell.length_c   1.000
_cell.angle_alpha   90.00
_cell.angle_beta   90.00
_cell.angle_gamma   90.00
#
_symmetry.space_group_name_H-M   'P 1'
#
loop_
_entity.id
_entity.type
_entity.pdbx_description
1 polymer ?
#
loop_
_entity_poly.entity_id
_entity_poly.type
_entity_poly.pdbx_seq_one_letter_code
_entity_poly.pdbx_strand_id
1 'polypeptide(L)'
;EWWMFRALGAWLGPRRWGRLLAVVCVLTPIGYFLSFDSYPLRVGWTNFMLALQLVLVAQACLHPASAMSGRWRWVIMVGLLVLAGFTTLRGILGAFFTEQYPSFTAPHPINMLAMLASNAAMVLANVAVLVAWRTEAEAELQLQAQTDPLSGLLNRRGWDSHATPLWSHAKRHGLPLGLVMLDLDHFKHVNDRYGHETGDLVIRELGNALRFTLRRSDIAARMGGEEFAVLLPYSSESAARSLFARLRQALETLNIPGMDEPVRLSAGLALLGPDDTSLEALRARADTALYQAKAEGRDRLVLAASTATPPASPALAA
;
A
#
# COMPACT_ATOMS: atom_id res chain seq x y z
N GLU A 1 -0.21 -12.86 28.84
CA GLU A 1 -0.94 -11.61 28.48
C GLU A 1 0.00 -10.43 28.21
N TRP A 2 1.05 -10.24 29.03
CA TRP A 2 2.06 -9.19 28.82
C TRP A 2 2.72 -9.26 27.42
N TRP A 3 3.09 -10.46 26.96
CA TRP A 3 3.67 -10.66 25.62
C TRP A 3 2.68 -10.37 24.51
N MET A 4 1.41 -10.76 24.66
CA MET A 4 0.35 -10.45 23.73
C MET A 4 0.10 -8.95 23.64
N PHE A 5 0.12 -8.24 24.78
CA PHE A 5 0.00 -6.79 24.81
C PHE A 5 1.18 -6.10 24.11
N ARG A 6 2.41 -6.59 24.29
CA ARG A 6 3.58 -6.06 23.57
C ARG A 6 3.52 -6.34 22.06
N ALA A 7 3.11 -7.53 21.67
CA ALA A 7 2.93 -7.89 20.27
C ALA A 7 1.85 -7.03 19.61
N LEU A 8 0.71 -6.86 20.27
CA LEU A 8 -0.34 -5.94 19.82
C LEU A 8 0.15 -4.48 19.81
N GLY A 9 1.02 -4.11 20.74
CA GLY A 9 1.63 -2.77 20.78
C GLY A 9 2.49 -2.42 19.58
N ALA A 10 3.15 -3.40 18.96
CA ALA A 10 3.90 -3.21 17.71
C ALA A 10 2.96 -2.85 16.55
N TRP A 11 1.78 -3.47 16.46
CA TRP A 11 0.80 -3.21 15.40
C TRP A 11 -0.16 -2.07 15.69
N LEU A 12 -0.46 -1.84 16.97
CA LEU A 12 -1.47 -0.89 17.40
C LEU A 12 -0.89 0.41 18.00
N GLY A 13 0.44 0.51 18.13
CA GLY A 13 1.17 1.67 18.64
C GLY A 13 1.21 1.82 20.17
N PRO A 14 1.92 2.84 20.70
CA PRO A 14 2.15 3.03 22.15
C PRO A 14 0.85 3.28 22.91
N ARG A 15 0.73 2.71 24.14
CA ARG A 15 -0.52 2.60 24.88
C ARG A 15 -0.54 3.39 26.16
N ARG A 16 -1.64 4.12 26.39
CA ARG A 16 -1.88 4.94 27.58
C ARG A 16 -1.95 4.10 28.87
N TRP A 17 -2.42 2.86 28.79
CA TRP A 17 -2.69 1.98 29.94
C TRP A 17 -1.65 0.87 30.14
N GLY A 18 -0.54 0.86 29.42
CA GLY A 18 0.49 -0.19 29.55
C GLY A 18 1.11 -0.27 30.94
N ARG A 19 1.28 0.85 31.63
CA ARG A 19 1.78 0.87 33.02
C ARG A 19 0.76 0.24 33.99
N LEU A 20 -0.52 0.57 33.81
CA LEU A 20 -1.59 -0.02 34.65
C LEU A 20 -1.67 -1.54 34.45
N LEU A 21 -1.62 -2.02 33.20
CA LEU A 21 -1.61 -3.45 32.91
C LEU A 21 -0.43 -4.14 33.59
N ALA A 22 0.79 -3.56 33.50
CA ALA A 22 1.97 -4.13 34.15
C ALA A 22 1.79 -4.24 35.67
N VAL A 23 1.24 -3.19 36.32
CA VAL A 23 0.93 -3.20 37.76
C VAL A 23 -0.08 -4.30 38.09
N VAL A 24 -1.17 -4.42 37.33
CA VAL A 24 -2.20 -5.45 37.55
C VAL A 24 -1.63 -6.84 37.35
N CYS A 25 -0.76 -7.06 36.36
CA CYS A 25 -0.09 -8.35 36.13
C CYS A 25 0.79 -8.77 37.34
N VAL A 26 1.44 -7.82 37.98
CA VAL A 26 2.27 -8.09 39.19
C VAL A 26 1.39 -8.29 40.44
N LEU A 27 0.34 -7.49 40.60
CA LEU A 27 -0.55 -7.60 41.76
C LEU A 27 -1.39 -8.88 41.78
N THR A 28 -1.70 -9.45 40.59
CA THR A 28 -2.52 -10.67 40.50
C THR A 28 -1.93 -11.86 41.27
N PRO A 29 -0.67 -12.29 41.07
CA PRO A 29 -0.07 -13.38 41.81
C PRO A 29 0.17 -13.01 43.30
N ILE A 30 0.51 -11.76 43.59
CA ILE A 30 0.72 -11.33 45.01
C ILE A 30 -0.56 -11.51 45.82
N GLY A 31 -1.69 -10.99 45.32
CA GLY A 31 -2.96 -11.14 45.99
C GLY A 31 -3.48 -12.58 46.06
N TYR A 32 -3.15 -13.41 45.05
CA TYR A 32 -3.41 -14.84 45.13
C TYR A 32 -2.70 -15.49 46.32
N PHE A 33 -1.41 -15.20 46.53
CA PHE A 33 -0.66 -15.74 47.66
C PHE A 33 -1.17 -15.19 49.00
N LEU A 34 -1.48 -13.88 49.09
CA LEU A 34 -2.01 -13.32 50.32
C LEU A 34 -3.40 -13.79 50.69
N SER A 35 -4.19 -14.26 49.74
CA SER A 35 -5.54 -14.83 49.94
C SER A 35 -5.58 -16.34 49.94
N PHE A 36 -4.42 -17.02 50.04
CA PHE A 36 -4.32 -18.48 49.85
C PHE A 36 -5.22 -19.30 50.79
N ASP A 37 -5.35 -18.90 52.03
CA ASP A 37 -6.13 -19.59 53.06
C ASP A 37 -7.64 -19.38 52.95
N SER A 38 -8.08 -18.40 52.18
CA SER A 38 -9.49 -18.06 51.97
C SER A 38 -9.92 -18.31 50.52
N TYR A 39 -10.68 -19.39 50.29
CA TYR A 39 -11.21 -19.71 48.97
C TYR A 39 -11.99 -18.51 48.31
N PRO A 40 -12.95 -17.86 49.00
CA PRO A 40 -13.71 -16.73 48.41
C PRO A 40 -12.81 -15.56 47.99
N LEU A 41 -11.87 -15.17 48.86
CA LEU A 41 -10.97 -14.07 48.58
C LEU A 41 -10.02 -14.40 47.41
N ARG A 42 -9.45 -15.60 47.42
CA ARG A 42 -8.53 -16.06 46.38
C ARG A 42 -9.19 -16.11 45.01
N VAL A 43 -10.39 -16.71 44.92
CA VAL A 43 -11.12 -16.80 43.63
C VAL A 43 -11.62 -15.46 43.17
N GLY A 44 -12.17 -14.64 44.07
CA GLY A 44 -12.60 -13.28 43.76
C GLY A 44 -11.46 -12.42 43.23
N TRP A 45 -10.36 -12.34 44.01
CA TRP A 45 -9.19 -11.57 43.61
C TRP A 45 -8.65 -11.95 42.23
N THR A 46 -8.39 -13.24 42.05
CA THR A 46 -7.76 -13.73 40.80
C THR A 46 -8.63 -13.47 39.57
N ASN A 47 -9.93 -13.79 39.65
CA ASN A 47 -10.80 -13.62 38.50
C ASN A 47 -11.08 -12.13 38.19
N PHE A 48 -11.25 -11.28 39.21
CA PHE A 48 -11.44 -9.84 38.95
C PHE A 48 -10.18 -9.19 38.37
N MET A 49 -8.98 -9.55 38.84
CA MET A 49 -7.73 -9.06 38.28
C MET A 49 -7.50 -9.56 36.84
N LEU A 50 -7.80 -10.82 36.56
CA LEU A 50 -7.74 -11.38 35.18
C LEU A 50 -8.75 -10.70 34.25
N ALA A 51 -9.98 -10.47 34.71
CA ALA A 51 -10.99 -9.77 33.92
C ALA A 51 -10.55 -8.34 33.60
N LEU A 52 -9.96 -7.63 34.59
CA LEU A 52 -9.41 -6.29 34.35
C LEU A 52 -8.27 -6.30 33.33
N GLN A 53 -7.37 -7.29 33.38
CA GLN A 53 -6.31 -7.44 32.39
C GLN A 53 -6.89 -7.64 30.98
N LEU A 54 -7.90 -8.53 30.82
CA LEU A 54 -8.56 -8.77 29.54
C LEU A 54 -9.23 -7.50 28.98
N VAL A 55 -9.90 -6.72 29.83
CA VAL A 55 -10.52 -5.45 29.42
C VAL A 55 -9.45 -4.41 29.01
N LEU A 56 -8.34 -4.30 29.75
CA LEU A 56 -7.24 -3.39 29.40
C LEU A 56 -6.58 -3.79 28.06
N VAL A 57 -6.45 -5.09 27.79
CA VAL A 57 -5.96 -5.56 26.48
C VAL A 57 -7.00 -5.30 25.38
N ALA A 58 -8.30 -5.53 25.64
CA ALA A 58 -9.36 -5.27 24.68
C ALA A 58 -9.43 -3.77 24.27
N GLN A 59 -9.26 -2.86 25.20
CA GLN A 59 -9.17 -1.42 24.92
C GLN A 59 -8.04 -1.09 23.93
N ALA A 60 -6.98 -1.89 23.90
CA ALA A 60 -5.91 -1.72 22.93
C ALA A 60 -6.41 -1.85 21.48
N CYS A 61 -7.46 -2.60 21.22
CA CYS A 61 -8.02 -2.78 19.89
C CYS A 61 -8.89 -1.60 19.40
N LEU A 62 -9.26 -0.65 20.29
CA LEU A 62 -10.14 0.48 19.93
C LEU A 62 -9.43 1.58 19.12
N HIS A 63 -8.14 1.82 19.40
CA HIS A 63 -7.37 2.92 18.81
C HIS A 63 -6.16 2.41 18.04
N PRO A 64 -6.29 2.07 16.76
CA PRO A 64 -5.15 1.67 15.95
C PRO A 64 -4.25 2.87 15.65
N ALA A 65 -2.95 2.71 15.77
CA ALA A 65 -1.97 3.77 15.48
C ALA A 65 -1.63 3.87 13.98
N SER A 66 -2.01 2.88 13.17
CA SER A 66 -1.75 2.86 11.73
C SER A 66 -3.03 2.66 10.93
N ALA A 67 -2.99 3.03 9.64
CA ALA A 67 -4.07 2.81 8.68
C ALA A 67 -4.43 1.31 8.46
N MET A 68 -3.69 0.38 9.05
CA MET A 68 -3.96 -1.06 9.03
C MET A 68 -5.11 -1.43 9.98
N SER A 69 -6.27 -0.82 9.77
CA SER A 69 -7.49 -1.07 10.55
C SER A 69 -8.30 -2.26 10.00
N GLY A 70 -7.69 -3.44 9.97
CA GLY A 70 -8.41 -4.65 9.56
C GLY A 70 -9.54 -5.02 10.53
N ARG A 71 -10.55 -5.73 10.02
CA ARG A 71 -11.68 -6.26 10.82
C ARG A 71 -11.23 -7.25 11.90
N TRP A 72 -10.01 -7.81 11.79
CA TRP A 72 -9.43 -8.77 12.72
C TRP A 72 -9.33 -8.25 14.16
N ARG A 73 -9.09 -6.96 14.38
CA ARG A 73 -9.02 -6.35 15.72
C ARG A 73 -10.34 -6.47 16.49
N TRP A 74 -11.47 -6.39 15.78
CA TRP A 74 -12.79 -6.54 16.40
C TRP A 74 -13.03 -7.97 16.87
N VAL A 75 -12.54 -8.96 16.13
CA VAL A 75 -12.61 -10.38 16.52
C VAL A 75 -11.85 -10.59 17.81
N ILE A 76 -10.62 -10.08 17.93
CA ILE A 76 -9.82 -10.17 19.15
C ILE A 76 -10.52 -9.44 20.30
N MET A 77 -11.00 -8.23 20.07
CA MET A 77 -11.66 -7.42 21.10
C MET A 77 -12.90 -8.12 21.65
N VAL A 78 -13.78 -8.62 20.79
CA VAL A 78 -15.00 -9.33 21.21
C VAL A 78 -14.64 -10.60 21.99
N GLY A 79 -13.66 -11.38 21.52
CA GLY A 79 -13.18 -12.57 22.24
C GLY A 79 -12.68 -12.24 23.65
N LEU A 80 -11.88 -11.20 23.80
CA LEU A 80 -11.36 -10.74 25.11
C LEU A 80 -12.48 -10.25 26.04
N LEU A 81 -13.47 -9.52 25.53
CA LEU A 81 -14.61 -9.05 26.33
C LEU A 81 -15.51 -10.20 26.77
N VAL A 82 -15.76 -11.19 25.90
CA VAL A 82 -16.52 -12.41 26.27
C VAL A 82 -15.78 -13.17 27.39
N LEU A 83 -14.47 -13.35 27.26
CA LEU A 83 -13.66 -13.98 28.31
C LEU A 83 -13.66 -13.19 29.61
N ALA A 84 -13.57 -11.86 29.56
CA ALA A 84 -13.67 -11.00 30.72
C ALA A 84 -15.03 -11.19 31.43
N GLY A 85 -16.11 -11.30 30.67
CA GLY A 85 -17.45 -11.58 31.21
C GLY A 85 -17.53 -12.90 31.95
N PHE A 86 -17.08 -14.00 31.33
CA PHE A 86 -17.04 -15.32 31.98
C PHE A 86 -16.13 -15.33 33.23
N THR A 87 -14.97 -14.67 33.16
CA THR A 87 -14.02 -14.57 34.24
C THR A 87 -14.60 -13.79 35.42
N THR A 88 -15.29 -12.66 35.15
CA THR A 88 -16.00 -11.88 36.15
C THR A 88 -17.10 -12.70 36.82
N LEU A 89 -17.92 -13.42 36.05
CA LEU A 89 -19.00 -14.25 36.59
C LEU A 89 -18.47 -15.35 37.51
N ARG A 90 -17.35 -16.00 37.14
CA ARG A 90 -16.66 -16.99 38.00
C ARG A 90 -16.13 -16.35 39.28
N GLY A 91 -15.63 -15.13 39.20
CA GLY A 91 -15.20 -14.37 40.37
C GLY A 91 -16.35 -14.08 41.33
N ILE A 92 -17.52 -13.67 40.83
CA ILE A 92 -18.71 -13.45 41.62
C ILE A 92 -19.20 -14.73 42.27
N LEU A 93 -19.33 -15.82 41.52
CA LEU A 93 -19.79 -17.11 42.05
C LEU A 93 -18.86 -17.64 43.14
N GLY A 94 -17.53 -17.60 42.92
CA GLY A 94 -16.56 -18.09 43.89
C GLY A 94 -16.39 -17.23 45.14
N ALA A 95 -16.62 -15.88 45.03
CA ALA A 95 -16.51 -14.99 46.16
C ALA A 95 -17.77 -14.90 47.02
N PHE A 96 -18.97 -14.97 46.41
CA PHE A 96 -20.23 -14.66 47.10
C PHE A 96 -21.22 -15.86 47.17
N PHE A 97 -21.04 -16.90 46.33
CA PHE A 97 -21.95 -18.03 46.22
C PHE A 97 -21.19 -19.36 46.39
N THR A 98 -20.44 -19.49 47.47
CA THR A 98 -19.53 -20.63 47.74
C THR A 98 -20.27 -21.97 47.92
N GLU A 99 -21.54 -21.97 48.32
CA GLU A 99 -22.35 -23.18 48.39
C GLU A 99 -22.63 -23.78 47.00
N GLN A 100 -22.85 -22.90 46.01
CA GLN A 100 -23.14 -23.29 44.63
C GLN A 100 -21.86 -23.50 43.83
N TYR A 101 -20.77 -22.85 44.21
CA TYR A 101 -19.49 -22.90 43.55
C TYR A 101 -18.34 -23.14 44.55
N PRO A 102 -18.29 -24.38 45.13
CA PRO A 102 -17.41 -24.71 46.26
C PRO A 102 -15.93 -24.83 45.88
N SER A 103 -15.63 -25.09 44.60
CA SER A 103 -14.26 -25.14 44.11
C SER A 103 -14.15 -24.63 42.67
N PHE A 104 -12.97 -24.18 42.33
CA PHE A 104 -12.66 -23.68 40.97
C PHE A 104 -12.75 -24.81 39.90
N THR A 105 -12.55 -26.06 40.32
CA THR A 105 -12.62 -27.24 39.46
C THR A 105 -13.96 -27.96 39.54
N ALA A 106 -14.94 -27.38 40.23
CA ALA A 106 -16.27 -27.99 40.33
C ALA A 106 -16.88 -28.21 38.93
N PRO A 107 -17.64 -29.29 38.70
CA PRO A 107 -18.33 -29.53 37.42
C PRO A 107 -19.53 -28.62 37.27
N HIS A 108 -19.27 -27.33 37.22
CA HIS A 108 -20.27 -26.28 37.07
C HIS A 108 -20.38 -25.86 35.60
N PRO A 109 -21.59 -25.64 35.02
CA PRO A 109 -21.76 -25.26 33.64
C PRO A 109 -20.95 -24.03 33.20
N ILE A 110 -20.73 -23.07 34.10
CA ILE A 110 -19.93 -21.87 33.84
C ILE A 110 -18.46 -22.21 33.49
N ASN A 111 -17.89 -23.26 34.12
CA ASN A 111 -16.53 -23.69 33.83
C ASN A 111 -16.41 -24.30 32.43
N MET A 112 -17.40 -25.13 32.02
CA MET A 112 -17.45 -25.69 30.67
C MET A 112 -17.61 -24.61 29.60
N LEU A 113 -18.54 -23.67 29.82
CA LEU A 113 -18.75 -22.53 28.88
C LEU A 113 -17.53 -21.64 28.81
N ALA A 114 -16.91 -21.30 29.94
CA ALA A 114 -15.70 -20.51 29.98
C ALA A 114 -14.53 -21.21 29.26
N MET A 115 -14.39 -22.53 29.41
CA MET A 115 -13.37 -23.30 28.71
C MET A 115 -13.61 -23.34 27.19
N LEU A 116 -14.83 -23.57 26.75
CA LEU A 116 -15.18 -23.53 25.33
C LEU A 116 -14.96 -22.14 24.73
N ALA A 117 -15.42 -21.11 25.42
CA ALA A 117 -15.21 -19.71 24.99
C ALA A 117 -13.72 -19.34 24.93
N SER A 118 -12.92 -19.82 25.89
CA SER A 118 -11.47 -19.60 25.93
C SER A 118 -10.78 -20.25 24.74
N ASN A 119 -11.08 -21.52 24.45
CA ASN A 119 -10.52 -22.21 23.28
C ASN A 119 -10.94 -21.56 21.98
N ALA A 120 -12.22 -21.21 21.83
CA ALA A 120 -12.70 -20.53 20.63
C ALA A 120 -12.03 -19.15 20.45
N ALA A 121 -11.95 -18.35 21.51
CA ALA A 121 -11.29 -17.04 21.47
C ALA A 121 -9.79 -17.17 21.13
N MET A 122 -9.11 -18.19 21.67
CA MET A 122 -7.70 -18.45 21.36
C MET A 122 -7.49 -18.81 19.88
N VAL A 123 -8.31 -19.70 19.33
CA VAL A 123 -8.24 -20.08 17.91
C VAL A 123 -8.51 -18.86 17.03
N LEU A 124 -9.58 -18.11 17.31
CA LEU A 124 -9.94 -16.90 16.55
C LEU A 124 -8.86 -15.82 16.64
N ALA A 125 -8.26 -15.64 17.82
CA ALA A 125 -7.16 -14.67 17.98
C ALA A 125 -5.93 -15.09 17.17
N ASN A 126 -5.55 -16.37 17.17
CA ASN A 126 -4.43 -16.85 16.35
C ASN A 126 -4.70 -16.67 14.86
N VAL A 127 -5.89 -17.02 14.38
CA VAL A 127 -6.29 -16.79 12.98
C VAL A 127 -6.26 -15.29 12.63
N ALA A 128 -6.78 -14.44 13.50
CA ALA A 128 -6.78 -12.99 13.29
C ALA A 128 -5.36 -12.42 13.21
N VAL A 129 -4.44 -12.89 14.06
CA VAL A 129 -3.02 -12.50 14.02
C VAL A 129 -2.35 -12.98 12.73
N LEU A 130 -2.59 -14.20 12.29
CA LEU A 130 -2.05 -14.73 11.03
C LEU A 130 -2.56 -13.93 9.82
N VAL A 131 -3.83 -13.57 9.78
CA VAL A 131 -4.40 -12.74 8.72
C VAL A 131 -3.78 -11.34 8.74
N ALA A 132 -3.61 -10.74 9.91
CA ALA A 132 -2.97 -9.44 10.04
C ALA A 132 -1.52 -9.46 9.53
N TRP A 133 -0.75 -10.46 9.93
CA TRP A 133 0.64 -10.62 9.49
C TRP A 133 0.76 -10.86 7.97
N ARG A 134 -0.14 -11.68 7.42
CA ARG A 134 -0.19 -11.94 5.97
C ARG A 134 -0.48 -10.66 5.19
N THR A 135 -1.48 -9.87 5.61
CA THR A 135 -1.81 -8.60 4.93
C THR A 135 -0.66 -7.59 5.00
N GLU A 136 0.08 -7.55 6.11
CA GLU A 136 1.26 -6.70 6.26
C GLU A 136 2.39 -7.15 5.33
N ALA A 137 2.68 -8.45 5.28
CA ALA A 137 3.70 -9.00 4.40
C ALA A 137 3.34 -8.79 2.90
N GLU A 138 2.09 -8.97 2.52
CA GLU A 138 1.61 -8.70 1.15
C GLU A 138 1.75 -7.21 0.80
N ALA A 139 1.40 -6.31 1.73
CA ALA A 139 1.57 -4.86 1.53
C ALA A 139 3.06 -4.48 1.40
N GLU A 140 3.94 -5.06 2.21
CA GLU A 140 5.39 -4.83 2.12
C GLU A 140 5.96 -5.31 0.78
N LEU A 141 5.57 -6.52 0.33
CA LEU A 141 5.96 -7.04 -0.98
C LEU A 141 5.45 -6.14 -2.12
N GLN A 142 4.21 -5.65 -2.05
CA GLN A 142 3.68 -4.70 -3.03
C GLN A 142 4.43 -3.36 -3.00
N LEU A 143 4.85 -2.92 -1.82
CA LEU A 143 5.69 -1.74 -1.68
C LEU A 143 7.08 -1.92 -2.29
N GLN A 144 7.63 -3.11 -2.28
CA GLN A 144 8.93 -3.44 -2.89
C GLN A 144 8.83 -3.72 -4.39
N ALA A 145 7.64 -4.07 -4.90
CA ALA A 145 7.44 -4.30 -6.33
C ALA A 145 7.73 -3.02 -7.13
N GLN A 146 8.64 -3.11 -8.11
CA GLN A 146 9.01 -2.01 -9.00
C GLN A 146 8.35 -2.10 -10.38
N THR A 147 7.57 -3.15 -10.62
CA THR A 147 6.90 -3.41 -11.89
C THR A 147 5.38 -3.25 -11.78
N ASP A 148 4.76 -2.77 -12.83
CA ASP A 148 3.30 -2.74 -12.99
C ASP A 148 2.84 -4.12 -13.49
N PRO A 149 1.95 -4.82 -12.78
CA PRO A 149 1.57 -6.20 -13.11
C PRO A 149 0.76 -6.30 -14.41
N LEU A 150 0.11 -5.22 -14.84
CA LEU A 150 -0.72 -5.22 -16.04
C LEU A 150 0.13 -5.00 -17.29
N SER A 151 0.94 -3.95 -17.33
CA SER A 151 1.79 -3.63 -18.49
C SER A 151 3.11 -4.40 -18.51
N GLY A 152 3.56 -4.93 -17.37
CA GLY A 152 4.87 -5.57 -17.18
C GLY A 152 6.06 -4.61 -17.30
N LEU A 153 5.82 -3.31 -17.36
CA LEU A 153 6.83 -2.25 -17.29
C LEU A 153 7.13 -1.86 -15.84
N LEU A 154 8.03 -0.93 -15.62
CA LEU A 154 8.18 -0.33 -14.30
C LEU A 154 6.89 0.36 -13.88
N ASN A 155 6.60 0.35 -12.59
CA ASN A 155 5.60 1.23 -12.01
C ASN A 155 6.25 2.58 -11.64
N ARG A 156 5.47 3.52 -11.12
CA ARG A 156 5.95 4.85 -10.73
C ARG A 156 7.15 4.79 -9.77
N ARG A 157 7.17 3.85 -8.81
CA ARG A 157 8.29 3.68 -7.88
C ARG A 157 9.54 3.14 -8.59
N GLY A 158 9.36 2.13 -9.46
CA GLY A 158 10.44 1.63 -10.31
C GLY A 158 11.00 2.72 -11.21
N TRP A 159 10.13 3.59 -11.77
CA TRP A 159 10.55 4.77 -12.51
C TRP A 159 11.46 5.68 -11.68
N ASP A 160 11.01 6.11 -10.50
CA ASP A 160 11.77 7.05 -9.67
C ASP A 160 13.15 6.48 -9.29
N SER A 161 13.23 5.17 -9.01
CA SER A 161 14.48 4.51 -8.63
C SER A 161 15.49 4.39 -9.79
N HIS A 162 15.01 4.25 -11.04
CA HIS A 162 15.89 4.06 -12.21
C HIS A 162 16.12 5.36 -13.00
N ALA A 163 15.11 6.21 -13.13
CA ALA A 163 15.20 7.43 -13.94
C ALA A 163 16.02 8.53 -13.24
N THR A 164 15.89 8.67 -11.91
CA THR A 164 16.59 9.73 -11.16
C THR A 164 18.12 9.64 -11.28
N PRO A 165 18.74 8.46 -11.12
CA PRO A 165 20.20 8.33 -11.32
C PRO A 165 20.64 8.68 -12.75
N LEU A 166 19.89 8.25 -13.78
CA LEU A 166 20.20 8.55 -15.17
C LEU A 166 20.08 10.03 -15.50
N TRP A 167 19.02 10.67 -15.00
CA TRP A 167 18.86 12.12 -15.12
C TRP A 167 20.04 12.87 -14.47
N SER A 168 20.39 12.49 -13.23
CA SER A 168 21.51 13.10 -12.50
C SER A 168 22.84 12.93 -13.23
N HIS A 169 23.06 11.74 -13.81
CA HIS A 169 24.25 11.46 -14.61
C HIS A 169 24.27 12.31 -15.89
N ALA A 170 23.18 12.35 -16.65
CA ALA A 170 23.06 13.14 -17.87
C ALA A 170 23.26 14.64 -17.58
N LYS A 171 22.63 15.17 -16.55
CA LYS A 171 22.76 16.57 -16.14
C LYS A 171 24.18 16.95 -15.76
N ARG A 172 24.87 16.10 -14.99
CA ARG A 172 26.25 16.33 -14.53
C ARG A 172 27.25 16.34 -15.69
N HIS A 173 27.05 15.49 -16.68
CA HIS A 173 28.01 15.29 -17.77
C HIS A 173 27.58 15.96 -19.09
N GLY A 174 26.50 16.73 -19.10
CA GLY A 174 26.00 17.39 -20.30
C GLY A 174 25.57 16.43 -21.41
N LEU A 175 25.08 15.23 -21.02
CA LEU A 175 24.70 14.19 -21.97
C LEU A 175 23.26 14.37 -22.45
N PRO A 176 22.97 14.06 -23.72
CA PRO A 176 21.61 14.15 -24.24
C PRO A 176 20.68 13.19 -23.51
N LEU A 177 19.52 13.65 -23.10
CA LEU A 177 18.48 12.87 -22.45
C LEU A 177 17.10 13.38 -22.94
N GLY A 178 16.25 12.47 -23.39
CA GLY A 178 14.88 12.74 -23.74
C GLY A 178 13.92 12.09 -22.76
N LEU A 179 12.83 12.76 -22.41
CA LEU A 179 11.72 12.22 -21.65
C LEU A 179 10.44 12.33 -22.48
N VAL A 180 9.77 11.21 -22.68
CA VAL A 180 8.50 11.14 -23.40
C VAL A 180 7.41 10.74 -22.44
N MET A 181 6.37 11.56 -22.33
CA MET A 181 5.10 11.18 -21.72
C MET A 181 4.16 10.71 -22.79
N LEU A 182 3.51 9.58 -22.57
CA LEU A 182 2.59 8.92 -23.49
C LEU A 182 1.23 8.72 -22.81
N ASP A 183 0.16 8.81 -23.58
CA ASP A 183 -1.20 8.57 -23.08
C ASP A 183 -2.05 7.98 -24.21
N LEU A 184 -2.85 6.96 -23.87
CA LEU A 184 -3.77 6.33 -24.82
C LEU A 184 -4.96 7.22 -25.12
N ASP A 185 -5.12 7.56 -26.39
CA ASP A 185 -6.21 8.43 -26.83
C ASP A 185 -7.57 7.75 -26.65
N HIS A 186 -8.50 8.47 -26.01
CA HIS A 186 -9.87 8.00 -25.80
C HIS A 186 -10.00 6.70 -25.01
N PHE A 187 -9.04 6.39 -24.12
CA PHE A 187 -9.04 5.13 -23.37
C PHE A 187 -10.30 4.91 -22.52
N LYS A 188 -10.87 5.97 -21.98
CA LYS A 188 -12.17 5.89 -21.30
C LYS A 188 -13.27 5.37 -22.23
N HIS A 189 -13.30 5.83 -23.49
CA HIS A 189 -14.26 5.35 -24.48
C HIS A 189 -14.06 3.85 -24.78
N VAL A 190 -12.82 3.38 -24.85
CA VAL A 190 -12.52 1.95 -25.00
C VAL A 190 -13.12 1.15 -23.84
N ASN A 191 -12.90 1.58 -22.59
CA ASN A 191 -13.48 0.93 -21.41
C ASN A 191 -15.01 0.96 -21.41
N ASP A 192 -15.60 2.10 -21.74
CA ASP A 192 -17.06 2.27 -21.73
C ASP A 192 -17.75 1.46 -22.82
N ARG A 193 -17.09 1.27 -24.00
CA ARG A 193 -17.68 0.55 -25.14
C ARG A 193 -17.38 -0.95 -25.13
N TYR A 194 -16.14 -1.35 -24.78
CA TYR A 194 -15.66 -2.72 -24.91
C TYR A 194 -15.41 -3.42 -23.57
N GLY A 195 -15.61 -2.71 -22.46
CA GLY A 195 -15.39 -3.22 -21.11
C GLY A 195 -13.95 -3.11 -20.62
N HIS A 196 -13.78 -3.18 -19.31
CA HIS A 196 -12.49 -3.04 -18.64
C HIS A 196 -11.48 -4.14 -19.02
N GLU A 197 -11.95 -5.35 -19.29
CA GLU A 197 -11.06 -6.45 -19.72
C GLU A 197 -10.37 -6.13 -21.05
N THR A 198 -11.09 -5.51 -22.00
CA THR A 198 -10.52 -5.04 -23.28
C THR A 198 -9.56 -3.89 -23.06
N GLY A 199 -9.89 -2.94 -22.15
CA GLY A 199 -8.97 -1.89 -21.77
C GLY A 199 -7.68 -2.42 -21.16
N ASP A 200 -7.77 -3.44 -20.31
CA ASP A 200 -6.60 -4.13 -19.75
C ASP A 200 -5.74 -4.82 -20.81
N LEU A 201 -6.36 -5.39 -21.85
CA LEU A 201 -5.63 -5.91 -23.00
C LEU A 201 -4.87 -4.81 -23.75
N VAL A 202 -5.50 -3.65 -23.99
CA VAL A 202 -4.86 -2.49 -24.64
C VAL A 202 -3.62 -2.03 -23.86
N ILE A 203 -3.73 -1.91 -22.52
CA ILE A 203 -2.61 -1.54 -21.63
C ILE A 203 -1.47 -2.58 -21.74
N ARG A 204 -1.80 -3.86 -21.74
CA ARG A 204 -0.83 -4.96 -21.85
C ARG A 204 -0.11 -4.92 -23.18
N GLU A 205 -0.83 -4.72 -24.26
CA GLU A 205 -0.26 -4.68 -25.61
C GLU A 205 0.61 -3.43 -25.83
N LEU A 206 0.23 -2.27 -25.28
CA LEU A 206 1.12 -1.08 -25.27
C LEU A 206 2.39 -1.36 -24.46
N GLY A 207 2.28 -2.02 -23.31
CA GLY A 207 3.45 -2.47 -22.53
C GLY A 207 4.36 -3.39 -23.32
N ASN A 208 3.81 -4.34 -24.07
CA ASN A 208 4.53 -5.23 -24.97
C ASN A 208 5.22 -4.43 -26.09
N ALA A 209 4.47 -3.55 -26.80
CA ALA A 209 5.00 -2.73 -27.87
C ALA A 209 6.18 -1.85 -27.39
N LEU A 210 6.08 -1.24 -26.21
CA LEU A 210 7.16 -0.49 -25.60
C LEU A 210 8.39 -1.37 -25.34
N ARG A 211 8.25 -2.55 -24.74
CA ARG A 211 9.38 -3.47 -24.47
C ARG A 211 10.08 -3.94 -25.75
N PHE A 212 9.36 -4.17 -26.83
CA PHE A 212 9.96 -4.61 -28.09
C PHE A 212 10.60 -3.46 -28.88
N THR A 213 10.12 -2.24 -28.68
CA THR A 213 10.57 -1.08 -29.45
C THR A 213 11.74 -0.35 -28.79
N LEU A 214 11.85 -0.40 -27.45
CA LEU A 214 12.86 0.28 -26.66
C LEU A 214 14.21 -0.48 -26.67
N ARG A 215 15.29 0.29 -26.52
CA ARG A 215 16.63 -0.24 -26.34
C ARG A 215 16.83 -0.66 -24.87
N ARG A 216 17.83 -1.49 -24.61
CA ARG A 216 18.18 -1.91 -23.24
C ARG A 216 18.55 -0.73 -22.31
N SER A 217 19.02 0.38 -22.87
CA SER A 217 19.36 1.60 -22.14
C SER A 217 18.16 2.46 -21.79
N ASP A 218 17.03 2.26 -22.48
CA ASP A 218 15.84 3.07 -22.33
C ASP A 218 15.00 2.52 -21.17
N ILE A 219 14.30 3.42 -20.48
CA ILE A 219 13.44 3.06 -19.36
C ILE A 219 12.00 3.39 -19.72
N ALA A 220 11.09 2.45 -19.50
CA ALA A 220 9.66 2.67 -19.62
C ALA A 220 8.94 2.30 -18.33
N ALA A 221 7.95 3.12 -17.98
CA ALA A 221 7.09 2.90 -16.83
C ALA A 221 5.64 3.26 -17.13
N ARG A 222 4.72 2.58 -16.47
CA ARG A 222 3.33 3.01 -16.36
C ARG A 222 3.19 3.92 -15.15
N MET A 223 2.75 5.15 -15.37
CA MET A 223 2.66 6.17 -14.33
C MET A 223 1.32 6.11 -13.58
N GLY A 224 0.27 5.62 -14.24
CA GLY A 224 -1.06 5.40 -13.70
C GLY A 224 -2.11 5.37 -14.81
N GLY A 225 -3.22 4.68 -14.63
CA GLY A 225 -4.28 4.60 -15.63
C GLY A 225 -3.77 4.20 -17.02
N GLU A 226 -3.91 5.10 -17.98
CA GLU A 226 -3.46 5.01 -19.37
C GLU A 226 -2.16 5.77 -19.67
N GLU A 227 -1.49 6.31 -18.64
CA GLU A 227 -0.30 7.14 -18.78
C GLU A 227 1.00 6.33 -18.65
N PHE A 228 1.95 6.58 -19.56
CA PHE A 228 3.26 5.97 -19.59
C PHE A 228 4.35 7.02 -19.72
N ALA A 229 5.52 6.73 -19.14
CA ALA A 229 6.72 7.54 -19.27
C ALA A 229 7.85 6.72 -19.90
N VAL A 230 8.62 7.35 -20.79
CA VAL A 230 9.82 6.75 -21.39
C VAL A 230 10.99 7.73 -21.22
N LEU A 231 12.09 7.24 -20.65
CA LEU A 231 13.36 7.97 -20.56
C LEU A 231 14.32 7.41 -21.60
N LEU A 232 14.88 8.29 -22.40
CA LEU A 232 15.73 7.98 -23.55
C LEU A 232 17.14 8.57 -23.33
N PRO A 233 18.08 7.84 -22.71
CA PRO A 233 19.45 8.28 -22.59
C PRO A 233 20.13 8.39 -23.95
N TYR A 234 21.02 9.37 -24.10
CA TYR A 234 21.79 9.62 -25.34
C TYR A 234 20.91 9.77 -26.58
N SER A 235 19.71 10.33 -26.43
CA SER A 235 18.75 10.45 -27.52
C SER A 235 18.54 11.88 -27.97
N SER A 236 18.33 12.03 -29.28
CA SER A 236 17.93 13.26 -29.94
C SER A 236 16.39 13.28 -30.18
N GLU A 237 15.88 14.45 -30.59
CA GLU A 237 14.49 14.57 -31.02
C GLU A 237 14.15 13.59 -32.15
N SER A 238 15.04 13.44 -33.14
CA SER A 238 14.79 12.51 -34.27
C SER A 238 14.70 11.07 -33.83
N ALA A 239 15.49 10.64 -32.82
CA ALA A 239 15.41 9.31 -32.27
C ALA A 239 14.06 9.08 -31.50
N ALA A 240 13.59 10.09 -30.74
CA ALA A 240 12.31 10.02 -30.07
C ALA A 240 11.13 9.99 -31.04
N ARG A 241 11.18 10.79 -32.13
CA ARG A 241 10.17 10.74 -33.20
C ARG A 241 10.13 9.40 -33.90
N SER A 242 11.30 8.82 -34.15
CA SER A 242 11.42 7.47 -34.75
C SER A 242 10.84 6.39 -33.83
N LEU A 243 11.08 6.50 -32.52
CA LEU A 243 10.46 5.62 -31.51
C LEU A 243 8.92 5.73 -31.55
N PHE A 244 8.41 6.96 -31.53
CA PHE A 244 6.97 7.20 -31.57
C PHE A 244 6.32 6.64 -32.85
N ALA A 245 6.95 6.83 -34.01
CA ALA A 245 6.46 6.29 -35.27
C ALA A 245 6.38 4.77 -35.25
N ARG A 246 7.38 4.07 -34.69
CA ARG A 246 7.37 2.60 -34.55
C ARG A 246 6.30 2.12 -33.57
N LEU A 247 6.11 2.82 -32.45
CA LEU A 247 5.04 2.51 -31.49
C LEU A 247 3.67 2.67 -32.13
N ARG A 248 3.44 3.77 -32.83
CA ARG A 248 2.20 4.05 -33.54
C ARG A 248 1.91 2.96 -34.56
N GLN A 249 2.88 2.57 -35.37
CA GLN A 249 2.74 1.49 -36.34
C GLN A 249 2.43 0.14 -35.67
N ALA A 250 3.09 -0.16 -34.55
CA ALA A 250 2.82 -1.38 -33.79
C ALA A 250 1.38 -1.40 -33.26
N LEU A 251 0.86 -0.26 -32.77
CA LEU A 251 -0.51 -0.16 -32.27
C LEU A 251 -1.56 -0.19 -33.38
N GLU A 252 -1.27 0.39 -34.56
CA GLU A 252 -2.16 0.34 -35.73
C GLU A 252 -2.37 -1.10 -36.25
N THR A 253 -1.39 -1.98 -36.03
CA THR A 253 -1.45 -3.39 -36.46
C THR A 253 -1.96 -4.32 -35.36
N LEU A 254 -2.27 -3.82 -34.16
CA LEU A 254 -2.83 -4.61 -33.08
C LEU A 254 -4.23 -5.11 -33.41
N ASN A 255 -4.40 -6.42 -33.27
CA ASN A 255 -5.70 -7.07 -33.37
C ASN A 255 -6.16 -7.48 -31.96
N ILE A 256 -7.00 -6.65 -31.34
CA ILE A 256 -7.57 -6.94 -30.02
C ILE A 256 -8.94 -7.59 -30.23
N PRO A 257 -9.15 -8.82 -29.74
CA PRO A 257 -10.42 -9.51 -29.90
C PRO A 257 -11.61 -8.68 -29.41
N GLY A 258 -12.62 -8.50 -30.28
CA GLY A 258 -13.82 -7.75 -29.96
C GLY A 258 -13.71 -6.24 -30.10
N MET A 259 -12.57 -5.70 -30.52
CA MET A 259 -12.35 -4.28 -30.77
C MET A 259 -12.18 -4.02 -32.28
N ASP A 260 -12.99 -3.11 -32.82
CA ASP A 260 -13.01 -2.73 -34.24
C ASP A 260 -12.33 -1.38 -34.51
N GLU A 261 -11.91 -0.67 -33.46
CA GLU A 261 -11.24 0.62 -33.56
C GLU A 261 -9.72 0.49 -33.31
N PRO A 262 -8.88 1.25 -34.04
CA PRO A 262 -7.44 1.24 -33.81
C PRO A 262 -7.08 1.92 -32.50
N VAL A 263 -6.11 1.35 -31.78
CA VAL A 263 -5.51 1.98 -30.60
C VAL A 263 -4.62 3.14 -31.05
N ARG A 264 -4.84 4.34 -30.50
CA ARG A 264 -4.06 5.53 -30.78
C ARG A 264 -3.43 6.07 -29.48
N LEU A 265 -2.34 6.79 -29.65
CA LEU A 265 -1.64 7.41 -28.51
C LEU A 265 -1.13 8.82 -28.86
N SER A 266 -1.16 9.69 -27.87
CA SER A 266 -0.53 11.00 -27.92
C SER A 266 0.76 11.00 -27.08
N ALA A 267 1.73 11.82 -27.50
CA ALA A 267 3.02 11.92 -26.83
C ALA A 267 3.48 13.36 -26.66
N GLY A 268 4.12 13.65 -25.52
CA GLY A 268 4.87 14.87 -25.28
C GLY A 268 6.34 14.53 -25.05
N LEU A 269 7.24 15.14 -25.78
CA LEU A 269 8.70 14.98 -25.67
C LEU A 269 9.31 16.23 -25.03
N ALA A 270 10.13 16.03 -24.00
CA ALA A 270 11.03 17.07 -23.51
C ALA A 270 12.48 16.58 -23.61
N LEU A 271 13.35 17.42 -24.15
CA LEU A 271 14.80 17.19 -24.13
C LEU A 271 15.39 17.90 -22.91
N LEU A 272 16.36 17.27 -22.25
CA LEU A 272 17.06 17.84 -21.10
C LEU A 272 17.75 19.16 -21.50
N GLY A 273 17.33 20.23 -20.84
CA GLY A 273 17.85 21.56 -21.01
C GLY A 273 18.71 22.04 -19.84
N PRO A 274 19.39 23.21 -20.01
CA PRO A 274 20.22 23.78 -18.94
C PRO A 274 19.39 24.15 -17.70
N ASP A 275 18.13 24.56 -17.88
CA ASP A 275 17.26 25.05 -16.82
C ASP A 275 16.46 23.94 -16.11
N ASP A 276 16.53 22.70 -16.57
CA ASP A 276 15.87 21.56 -15.90
C ASP A 276 16.61 21.24 -14.59
N THR A 277 16.11 21.74 -13.47
CA THR A 277 16.72 21.58 -12.14
C THR A 277 16.43 20.22 -11.51
N SER A 278 15.41 19.50 -11.98
CA SER A 278 15.01 18.18 -11.50
C SER A 278 14.41 17.32 -12.62
N LEU A 279 14.31 16.02 -12.38
CA LEU A 279 13.61 15.10 -13.29
C LEU A 279 12.12 15.47 -13.39
N GLU A 280 11.52 15.96 -12.30
CA GLU A 280 10.14 16.41 -12.24
C GLU A 280 9.90 17.64 -13.14
N ALA A 281 10.86 18.57 -13.20
CA ALA A 281 10.78 19.74 -14.09
C ALA A 281 10.80 19.30 -15.56
N LEU A 282 11.69 18.38 -15.93
CA LEU A 282 11.75 17.79 -17.26
C LEU A 282 10.43 17.07 -17.60
N ARG A 283 9.88 16.30 -16.65
CA ARG A 283 8.61 15.62 -16.83
C ARG A 283 7.44 16.60 -17.01
N ALA A 284 7.37 17.65 -16.20
CA ALA A 284 6.31 18.66 -16.32
C ALA A 284 6.29 19.33 -17.69
N ARG A 285 7.46 19.52 -18.31
CA ARG A 285 7.55 20.02 -19.70
C ARG A 285 7.03 19.01 -20.71
N ALA A 286 7.35 17.73 -20.54
CA ALA A 286 6.82 16.67 -21.39
C ALA A 286 5.30 16.51 -21.23
N ASP A 287 4.76 16.63 -20.00
CA ASP A 287 3.32 16.62 -19.72
C ASP A 287 2.61 17.81 -20.42
N THR A 288 3.21 19.01 -20.38
CA THR A 288 2.67 20.18 -21.10
C THR A 288 2.61 19.92 -22.60
N ALA A 289 3.66 19.33 -23.19
CA ALA A 289 3.68 18.96 -24.60
C ALA A 289 2.67 17.86 -24.94
N LEU A 290 2.45 16.89 -24.05
CA LEU A 290 1.41 15.87 -24.20
C LEU A 290 0.01 16.50 -24.21
N TYR A 291 -0.23 17.46 -23.32
CA TYR A 291 -1.49 18.19 -23.32
C TYR A 291 -1.71 18.96 -24.66
N GLN A 292 -0.66 19.57 -25.22
CA GLN A 292 -0.72 20.18 -26.53
C GLN A 292 -1.03 19.17 -27.64
N ALA A 293 -0.38 17.99 -27.63
CA ALA A 293 -0.66 16.92 -28.58
C ALA A 293 -2.14 16.52 -28.57
N LYS A 294 -2.72 16.39 -27.37
CA LYS A 294 -4.16 16.11 -27.20
C LYS A 294 -5.04 17.24 -27.74
N ALA A 295 -4.68 18.51 -27.47
CA ALA A 295 -5.43 19.69 -27.94
C ALA A 295 -5.37 19.87 -29.46
N GLU A 296 -4.24 19.56 -30.11
CA GLU A 296 -4.02 19.68 -31.53
C GLU A 296 -4.65 18.55 -32.38
N GLY A 297 -5.41 17.64 -31.77
CA GLY A 297 -6.13 16.58 -32.51
C GLY A 297 -5.59 15.18 -32.27
N ARG A 298 -4.76 14.98 -31.24
CA ARG A 298 -4.27 13.66 -30.80
C ARG A 298 -3.42 12.92 -31.84
N ASP A 299 -3.11 11.63 -31.55
CA ASP A 299 -2.34 10.72 -32.41
C ASP A 299 -1.05 11.35 -32.96
N ARG A 300 -0.30 12.06 -32.09
CA ARG A 300 0.91 12.79 -32.44
C ARG A 300 1.88 12.94 -31.28
N LEU A 301 3.12 13.25 -31.66
CA LEU A 301 4.16 13.66 -30.71
C LEU A 301 4.43 15.17 -30.87
N VAL A 302 4.33 15.90 -29.76
CA VAL A 302 4.70 17.33 -29.66
C VAL A 302 5.98 17.47 -28.85
N LEU A 303 6.88 18.32 -29.33
CA LEU A 303 8.12 18.67 -28.59
C LEU A 303 7.82 19.85 -27.67
N ALA A 304 8.19 19.71 -26.40
CA ALA A 304 8.14 20.81 -25.44
C ALA A 304 9.05 21.96 -25.87
N ALA A 305 8.59 23.20 -25.70
CA ALA A 305 9.42 24.37 -25.93
C ALA A 305 10.74 24.28 -25.15
N SER A 306 11.83 24.72 -25.82
CA SER A 306 13.13 24.82 -25.16
C SER A 306 13.07 25.92 -24.09
N THR A 307 13.61 25.66 -22.91
CA THR A 307 13.76 26.66 -21.85
C THR A 307 14.92 27.63 -22.11
N ALA A 308 15.68 27.45 -23.20
CA ALA A 308 16.73 28.37 -23.55
C ALA A 308 16.13 29.75 -23.86
N THR A 309 16.35 30.72 -23.00
CA THR A 309 16.15 32.12 -23.31
C THR A 309 16.92 32.43 -24.62
N PRO A 310 16.27 32.94 -25.67
CA PRO A 310 17.02 33.32 -26.89
C PRO A 310 18.17 34.25 -26.48
N PRO A 311 19.39 34.07 -27.04
CA PRO A 311 20.48 35.00 -26.76
C PRO A 311 19.98 36.41 -27.06
N ALA A 312 20.14 37.31 -26.08
CA ALA A 312 19.80 38.71 -26.25
C ALA A 312 20.48 39.16 -27.53
N SER A 313 19.68 39.62 -28.52
CA SER A 313 20.17 40.21 -29.76
C SER A 313 21.17 41.31 -29.40
N PRO A 314 22.41 41.29 -29.92
CA PRO A 314 23.33 42.39 -29.65
C PRO A 314 22.67 43.69 -30.14
N ALA A 315 22.39 44.61 -29.21
CA ALA A 315 21.93 45.93 -29.52
C ALA A 315 22.99 46.54 -30.46
N LEU A 316 22.58 46.81 -31.71
CA LEU A 316 23.34 47.61 -32.64
C LEU A 316 23.58 48.97 -31.97
N ALA A 317 24.80 49.16 -31.47
CA ALA A 317 25.29 50.50 -31.13
C ALA A 317 25.45 51.29 -32.40
N ALA A 318 24.62 52.30 -32.57
CA ALA A 318 24.81 53.40 -33.56
C ALA A 318 25.59 54.50 -32.88
#